data_bfa58d3a5523e05320cd5ddf798d8a0f
#
_entry.id   bfa58d3a5523e05320cd5ddf798d8a0f
#
_cell.length_a   1.000
_cell.length_b   1.000
_cell.length_c   1.000
_cell.angle_alpha   90.00
_cell.angle_beta   90.00
_cell.angle_gamma   90.00
#
_symmetry.space_group_name_H-M   'P 1'
#
loop_
_entity.id
_entity.type
_entity.pdbx_description
1 polymer ?
#
loop_
_entity_poly.entity_id
_entity_poly.type
_entity_poly.pdbx_seq_one_letter_code
_entity_poly.pdbx_strand_id
1 'polypeptide(L)'
;LVGSEMCIRDRIYDQALYRVYIEKGKFDYLYDKVGLYDKLRGVLCHQVSAAQLTYCWQSVDGIGGKMLNFLENHDEQRFASDQFAGDADKVLPALVVSSMMNTGPMMIYFGQELGERAEDAEGFSGKDGRTTIFDYWSVTTVRQWYDSGRCSVSKLSAKQKKLRNLYKTVLNISRLESAIVRGDFFDLMYVNGENPSFNPHRQYAFLRKYGNELLVIVVNFDDRQANVKINIPDHAFETMKIVSGKYEALELIGGDKEMKELSPEIPFACALSGYGAAVWKIELKNFSKEIQKK
;
A
#
# COMPACT_ATOMS: atom_id res chain seq x y z
N LEU A 1 -0.23 -16.88 -32.44
CA LEU A 1 0.46 -16.85 -31.14
C LEU A 1 0.19 -15.58 -30.32
N VAL A 2 -0.21 -14.47 -30.97
CA VAL A 2 -0.46 -13.18 -30.29
C VAL A 2 -1.68 -13.22 -29.36
N GLY A 3 -2.68 -14.06 -29.64
CA GLY A 3 -3.87 -14.21 -28.79
C GLY A 3 -3.65 -15.04 -27.52
N SER A 4 -2.60 -15.86 -27.47
CA SER A 4 -2.33 -16.73 -26.32
C SER A 4 -1.60 -16.01 -25.18
N GLU A 5 -0.77 -15.01 -25.46
CA GLU A 5 -0.02 -14.29 -24.44
C GLU A 5 -0.91 -13.40 -23.56
N MET A 6 -1.93 -12.77 -24.11
CA MET A 6 -2.89 -12.00 -23.32
C MET A 6 -3.77 -12.89 -22.44
N CYS A 7 -4.16 -14.08 -22.91
CA CYS A 7 -4.96 -15.02 -22.11
C CYS A 7 -4.17 -15.69 -20.97
N ILE A 8 -2.87 -15.85 -21.11
CA ILE A 8 -2.01 -16.49 -20.11
C ILE A 8 -1.71 -15.51 -18.94
N ARG A 9 -1.70 -14.20 -19.17
CA ARG A 9 -1.43 -13.19 -18.16
C ARG A 9 -2.52 -13.00 -17.12
N ASP A 10 -3.76 -13.35 -17.41
CA ASP A 10 -4.89 -12.72 -16.72
C ASP A 10 -5.56 -13.58 -15.64
N ARG A 11 -5.25 -14.86 -15.48
CA ARG A 11 -6.19 -15.68 -14.70
C ARG A 11 -5.59 -16.81 -13.89
N ILE A 12 -4.62 -16.46 -13.02
CA ILE A 12 -4.18 -17.38 -11.97
C ILE A 12 -4.97 -17.06 -10.71
N TYR A 13 -6.09 -17.77 -10.51
CA TYR A 13 -6.92 -17.63 -9.30
C TYR A 13 -6.47 -18.56 -8.16
N ASP A 14 -5.37 -19.30 -8.33
CA ASP A 14 -4.78 -20.14 -7.31
C ASP A 14 -3.41 -19.57 -6.90
N GLN A 15 -3.35 -18.99 -5.72
CA GLN A 15 -2.16 -18.38 -5.15
C GLN A 15 -1.02 -19.40 -4.96
N ALA A 16 -1.34 -20.69 -4.74
CA ALA A 16 -0.34 -21.76 -4.62
C ALA A 16 0.46 -21.97 -5.93
N LEU A 17 -0.10 -21.54 -7.06
CA LEU A 17 0.56 -21.65 -8.36
C LEU A 17 1.45 -20.46 -8.70
N TYR A 18 1.40 -19.34 -7.97
CA TYR A 18 2.21 -18.15 -8.27
C TYR A 18 3.68 -18.48 -8.43
N ARG A 19 4.25 -19.22 -7.48
CA ARG A 19 5.66 -19.65 -7.53
C ARG A 19 5.97 -20.51 -8.76
N VAL A 20 5.08 -21.41 -9.13
CA VAL A 20 5.26 -22.27 -10.31
C VAL A 20 5.32 -21.43 -11.59
N TYR A 21 4.45 -20.44 -11.74
CA TYR A 21 4.46 -19.56 -12.91
C TYR A 21 5.71 -18.68 -12.97
N ILE A 22 6.18 -18.16 -11.84
CA ILE A 22 7.42 -17.39 -11.78
C ILE A 22 8.62 -18.27 -12.10
N GLU A 23 8.78 -19.41 -11.42
CA GLU A 23 9.99 -20.23 -11.48
C GLU A 23 10.06 -21.10 -12.74
N LYS A 24 8.96 -21.79 -13.08
CA LYS A 24 8.87 -22.71 -14.23
C LYS A 24 8.31 -22.03 -15.46
N GLY A 25 7.27 -21.24 -15.31
CA GLY A 25 6.63 -20.50 -16.41
C GLY A 25 7.45 -19.29 -16.89
N LYS A 26 8.46 -18.86 -16.12
CA LYS A 26 9.34 -17.73 -16.44
C LYS A 26 8.62 -16.41 -16.64
N PHE A 27 7.50 -16.21 -15.94
CA PHE A 27 6.83 -14.92 -15.92
C PHE A 27 7.65 -13.91 -15.12
N ASP A 28 7.80 -12.70 -15.63
CA ASP A 28 8.47 -11.61 -14.94
C ASP A 28 7.66 -11.08 -13.78
N TYR A 29 6.35 -10.89 -13.98
CA TYR A 29 5.41 -10.42 -12.98
C TYR A 29 4.08 -11.15 -13.06
N LEU A 30 3.40 -11.25 -11.92
CA LEU A 30 2.04 -11.75 -11.80
C LEU A 30 1.18 -10.72 -11.04
N TYR A 31 -0.10 -10.58 -11.41
CA TYR A 31 -1.07 -9.86 -10.60
C TYR A 31 -1.29 -10.55 -9.25
N ASP A 32 -1.18 -9.81 -8.15
CA ASP A 32 -1.59 -10.32 -6.84
C ASP A 32 -3.07 -10.03 -6.58
N LYS A 33 -3.93 -10.67 -7.39
CA LYS A 33 -5.38 -10.50 -7.32
C LYS A 33 -5.96 -11.23 -6.11
N VAL A 34 -5.74 -12.54 -6.01
CA VAL A 34 -6.34 -13.39 -4.98
C VAL A 34 -5.68 -13.19 -3.61
N GLY A 35 -4.41 -12.77 -3.60
CA GLY A 35 -3.69 -12.44 -2.37
C GLY A 35 -4.05 -11.05 -1.87
N LEU A 36 -3.22 -10.07 -2.23
CA LEU A 36 -3.28 -8.74 -1.62
C LEU A 36 -4.53 -7.94 -2.03
N TYR A 37 -4.91 -7.93 -3.32
CA TYR A 37 -6.07 -7.14 -3.76
C TYR A 37 -7.37 -7.57 -3.07
N ASP A 38 -7.71 -8.86 -3.10
CA ASP A 38 -8.96 -9.36 -2.50
C ASP A 38 -9.00 -9.14 -0.98
N LYS A 39 -7.85 -9.26 -0.31
CA LYS A 39 -7.78 -8.97 1.13
C LYS A 39 -7.95 -7.50 1.43
N LEU A 40 -7.28 -6.60 0.71
CA LEU A 40 -7.46 -5.17 0.88
C LEU A 40 -8.90 -4.74 0.64
N ARG A 41 -9.53 -5.26 -0.42
CA ARG A 41 -10.95 -5.04 -0.67
C ARG A 41 -11.81 -5.50 0.49
N GLY A 42 -11.58 -6.72 0.99
CA GLY A 42 -12.31 -7.26 2.13
C GLY A 42 -12.13 -6.45 3.41
N VAL A 43 -10.92 -5.93 3.70
CA VAL A 43 -10.65 -5.08 4.86
C VAL A 43 -11.38 -3.74 4.74
N LEU A 44 -11.30 -3.09 3.58
CA LEU A 44 -11.98 -1.81 3.30
C LEU A 44 -13.50 -1.93 3.36
N CYS A 45 -14.05 -3.02 2.86
CA CYS A 45 -15.49 -3.30 2.92
C CYS A 45 -15.95 -3.89 4.28
N HIS A 46 -15.09 -3.91 5.29
CA HIS A 46 -15.36 -4.42 6.63
C HIS A 46 -15.78 -5.91 6.68
N GLN A 47 -15.37 -6.69 5.69
CA GLN A 47 -15.69 -8.13 5.59
C GLN A 47 -14.66 -9.02 6.29
N VAL A 48 -13.39 -8.57 6.31
CA VAL A 48 -12.28 -9.29 6.95
C VAL A 48 -11.45 -8.38 7.84
N SER A 49 -10.69 -8.97 8.75
CA SER A 49 -9.76 -8.27 9.64
C SER A 49 -8.50 -7.85 8.88
N ALA A 50 -7.93 -6.67 9.21
CA ALA A 50 -6.65 -6.21 8.70
C ALA A 50 -5.49 -7.17 9.04
N ALA A 51 -5.60 -7.96 10.11
CA ALA A 51 -4.65 -9.02 10.45
C ALA A 51 -4.49 -10.07 9.33
N GLN A 52 -5.49 -10.22 8.45
CA GLN A 52 -5.39 -11.11 7.30
C GLN A 52 -4.35 -10.67 6.26
N LEU A 53 -3.90 -9.41 6.29
CA LEU A 53 -2.83 -8.91 5.41
C LEU A 53 -1.48 -9.59 5.70
N THR A 54 -1.28 -10.12 6.91
CA THR A 54 -0.11 -10.93 7.25
C THR A 54 0.03 -12.15 6.32
N TYR A 55 -1.07 -12.84 6.03
CA TYR A 55 -1.03 -13.99 5.11
C TYR A 55 -0.69 -13.61 3.67
N CYS A 56 -0.97 -12.36 3.27
CA CYS A 56 -0.66 -11.90 1.90
C CYS A 56 0.85 -11.92 1.64
N TRP A 57 1.65 -11.34 2.53
CA TRP A 57 3.10 -11.34 2.34
C TRP A 57 3.72 -12.72 2.57
N GLN A 58 3.20 -13.51 3.53
CA GLN A 58 3.69 -14.87 3.81
C GLN A 58 3.53 -15.79 2.59
N SER A 59 2.40 -15.70 1.89
CA SER A 59 2.12 -16.55 0.73
C SER A 59 3.00 -16.25 -0.49
N VAL A 60 3.54 -15.03 -0.58
CA VAL A 60 4.43 -14.59 -1.67
C VAL A 60 5.87 -14.37 -1.20
N ASP A 61 6.23 -14.87 -0.01
CA ASP A 61 7.59 -14.76 0.51
C ASP A 61 8.62 -15.31 -0.51
N GLY A 62 9.69 -14.56 -0.73
CA GLY A 62 10.71 -14.86 -1.73
C GLY A 62 10.33 -14.57 -3.19
N ILE A 63 9.05 -14.30 -3.50
CA ILE A 63 8.58 -13.87 -4.83
C ILE A 63 7.83 -12.53 -4.80
N GLY A 64 7.70 -11.89 -3.64
CA GLY A 64 6.95 -10.62 -3.47
C GLY A 64 7.40 -9.50 -4.41
N GLY A 65 8.69 -9.43 -4.76
CA GLY A 65 9.22 -8.49 -5.74
C GLY A 65 8.74 -8.71 -7.18
N LYS A 66 8.10 -9.84 -7.46
CA LYS A 66 7.52 -10.19 -8.76
C LYS A 66 5.99 -10.11 -8.77
N MET A 67 5.40 -9.62 -7.70
CA MET A 67 3.96 -9.40 -7.63
C MET A 67 3.62 -7.98 -8.08
N LEU A 68 2.78 -7.85 -9.11
CA LEU A 68 2.19 -6.60 -9.54
C LEU A 68 0.97 -6.31 -8.67
N ASN A 69 1.12 -5.36 -7.77
CA ASN A 69 0.04 -4.91 -6.90
C ASN A 69 -0.84 -3.87 -7.60
N PHE A 70 -2.10 -3.80 -7.24
CA PHE A 70 -3.06 -2.85 -7.81
C PHE A 70 -4.27 -2.67 -6.87
N LEU A 71 -5.03 -1.61 -7.06
CA LEU A 71 -6.33 -1.39 -6.41
C LEU A 71 -7.48 -1.35 -7.41
N GLU A 72 -7.18 -1.15 -8.68
CA GLU A 72 -8.12 -1.12 -9.80
C GLU A 72 -7.47 -1.73 -11.03
N ASN A 73 -8.27 -2.39 -11.86
CA ASN A 73 -7.90 -2.81 -13.21
C ASN A 73 -9.16 -2.91 -14.10
N HIS A 74 -9.02 -3.46 -15.30
CA HIS A 74 -10.12 -3.60 -16.26
C HIS A 74 -11.15 -4.67 -15.90
N ASP A 75 -10.82 -5.59 -14.98
CA ASP A 75 -11.71 -6.66 -14.51
C ASP A 75 -12.43 -6.33 -13.20
N GLU A 76 -11.88 -5.40 -12.42
CA GLU A 76 -12.36 -5.08 -11.08
C GLU A 76 -13.09 -3.73 -11.04
N GLN A 77 -13.97 -3.57 -10.05
CA GLN A 77 -14.65 -2.30 -9.82
C GLN A 77 -13.68 -1.19 -9.48
N ARG A 78 -14.00 0.03 -9.89
CA ARG A 78 -13.29 1.24 -9.48
C ARG A 78 -13.33 1.38 -7.97
N PHE A 79 -12.22 1.80 -7.37
CA PHE A 79 -12.12 2.00 -5.92
C PHE A 79 -13.21 2.92 -5.39
N ALA A 80 -13.46 4.03 -6.08
CA ALA A 80 -14.43 5.03 -5.69
C ALA A 80 -15.89 4.64 -6.00
N SER A 81 -16.14 3.53 -6.71
CA SER A 81 -17.49 3.08 -7.06
C SER A 81 -18.27 2.61 -5.84
N ASP A 82 -19.60 2.66 -5.93
CA ASP A 82 -20.49 2.15 -4.88
C ASP A 82 -20.37 0.64 -4.66
N GLN A 83 -19.84 -0.06 -5.67
CA GLN A 83 -19.60 -1.51 -5.62
C GLN A 83 -18.28 -1.88 -4.91
N PHE A 84 -17.45 -0.90 -4.53
CA PHE A 84 -16.23 -1.13 -3.77
C PHE A 84 -16.20 -0.25 -2.50
N ALA A 85 -15.39 0.82 -2.47
CA ALA A 85 -15.22 1.64 -1.26
C ALA A 85 -16.21 2.81 -1.17
N GLY A 86 -16.89 3.16 -2.26
CA GLY A 86 -17.88 4.23 -2.36
C GLY A 86 -17.29 5.64 -2.31
N ASP A 87 -16.05 5.81 -1.87
CA ASP A 87 -15.37 7.11 -1.78
C ASP A 87 -13.86 6.96 -1.98
N ALA A 88 -13.30 7.74 -2.90
CA ALA A 88 -11.88 7.77 -3.19
C ALA A 88 -11.02 8.26 -2.00
N ASP A 89 -11.57 9.04 -1.09
CA ASP A 89 -10.84 9.54 0.09
C ASP A 89 -10.43 8.41 1.07
N LYS A 90 -11.04 7.22 0.96
CA LYS A 90 -10.68 6.04 1.77
C LYS A 90 -9.42 5.30 1.27
N VAL A 91 -8.80 5.75 0.19
CA VAL A 91 -7.77 4.99 -0.52
C VAL A 91 -6.43 4.88 0.22
N LEU A 92 -6.10 5.85 1.09
CA LEU A 92 -4.74 6.00 1.63
C LEU A 92 -4.19 4.73 2.29
N PRO A 93 -4.89 4.04 3.21
CA PRO A 93 -4.33 2.85 3.86
C PRO A 93 -4.07 1.72 2.85
N ALA A 94 -4.97 1.50 1.90
CA ALA A 94 -4.80 0.48 0.87
C ALA A 94 -3.69 0.83 -0.12
N LEU A 95 -3.57 2.11 -0.51
CA LEU A 95 -2.52 2.59 -1.40
C LEU A 95 -1.14 2.41 -0.77
N VAL A 96 -0.99 2.74 0.52
CA VAL A 96 0.26 2.55 1.29
C VAL A 96 0.62 1.07 1.37
N VAL A 97 -0.32 0.20 1.76
CA VAL A 97 -0.05 -1.24 1.84
C VAL A 97 0.32 -1.81 0.46
N SER A 98 -0.45 -1.50 -0.59
CA SER A 98 -0.18 -2.00 -1.95
C SER A 98 1.17 -1.55 -2.52
N SER A 99 1.62 -0.33 -2.17
CA SER A 99 2.83 0.25 -2.74
C SER A 99 4.08 0.05 -1.89
N MET A 100 3.95 -0.40 -0.61
CA MET A 100 5.09 -0.42 0.32
C MET A 100 5.30 -1.76 1.03
N MET A 101 4.36 -2.72 0.94
CA MET A 101 4.48 -4.01 1.62
C MET A 101 5.61 -4.86 1.03
N ASN A 102 5.79 -4.85 -0.28
CA ASN A 102 6.84 -5.57 -0.97
C ASN A 102 7.64 -4.67 -1.93
N THR A 103 8.60 -5.24 -2.65
CA THR A 103 9.44 -4.52 -3.62
C THR A 103 8.89 -4.62 -5.05
N GLY A 104 7.73 -5.24 -5.25
CA GLY A 104 7.09 -5.40 -6.55
C GLY A 104 6.49 -4.09 -7.07
N PRO A 105 6.23 -4.02 -8.37
CA PRO A 105 5.63 -2.85 -8.98
C PRO A 105 4.17 -2.68 -8.54
N MET A 106 3.70 -1.43 -8.57
CA MET A 106 2.29 -1.10 -8.40
C MET A 106 1.72 -0.51 -9.69
N MET A 107 0.58 -1.02 -10.12
CA MET A 107 -0.17 -0.48 -11.25
C MET A 107 -1.21 0.53 -10.77
N ILE A 108 -1.25 1.67 -11.43
CA ILE A 108 -2.33 2.66 -11.30
C ILE A 108 -3.16 2.60 -12.58
N TYR A 109 -4.44 2.27 -12.43
CA TYR A 109 -5.36 2.22 -13.55
C TYR A 109 -5.79 3.65 -13.94
N PHE A 110 -6.00 3.91 -15.22
CA PHE A 110 -6.27 5.28 -15.72
C PHE A 110 -7.47 5.92 -15.00
N GLY A 111 -7.29 7.14 -14.50
CA GLY A 111 -8.32 7.88 -13.74
C GLY A 111 -8.47 7.48 -12.27
N GLN A 112 -7.76 6.46 -11.79
CA GLN A 112 -7.78 6.05 -10.39
C GLN A 112 -7.35 7.19 -9.47
N GLU A 113 -6.27 7.90 -9.84
CA GLU A 113 -5.76 9.06 -9.10
C GLU A 113 -6.67 10.30 -9.18
N LEU A 114 -7.71 10.23 -10.00
CA LEU A 114 -8.73 11.26 -10.16
C LEU A 114 -10.05 10.89 -9.47
N GLY A 115 -10.11 9.70 -8.88
CA GLY A 115 -11.30 9.20 -8.19
C GLY A 115 -12.43 8.80 -9.14
N GLU A 116 -12.08 8.17 -10.29
CA GLU A 116 -13.06 7.64 -11.23
C GLU A 116 -13.97 6.62 -10.56
N ARG A 117 -15.29 6.74 -10.80
CA ARG A 117 -16.34 5.93 -10.15
C ARG A 117 -17.01 4.92 -11.08
N ALA A 118 -16.88 5.09 -12.40
CA ALA A 118 -17.63 4.34 -13.40
C ALA A 118 -19.16 4.40 -13.15
N GLU A 119 -19.69 5.63 -13.10
CA GLU A 119 -21.12 5.87 -12.83
C GLU A 119 -22.00 5.62 -14.05
N ASP A 120 -21.42 5.61 -15.24
CA ASP A 120 -22.07 5.35 -16.51
C ASP A 120 -21.97 3.86 -16.90
N ALA A 121 -22.50 3.51 -18.06
CA ALA A 121 -22.50 2.14 -18.57
C ALA A 121 -21.20 1.84 -19.37
N GLU A 122 -20.05 2.03 -18.73
CA GLU A 122 -18.72 1.88 -19.35
C GLU A 122 -18.15 0.46 -19.20
N GLY A 123 -18.68 -0.35 -18.26
CA GLY A 123 -18.26 -1.73 -18.04
C GLY A 123 -18.87 -2.72 -19.02
N PHE A 124 -18.48 -3.96 -18.90
CA PHE A 124 -19.03 -5.07 -19.71
C PHE A 124 -20.48 -5.42 -19.33
N SER A 125 -20.91 -5.09 -18.13
CA SER A 125 -22.21 -5.44 -17.55
C SER A 125 -23.09 -4.21 -17.26
N GLY A 126 -22.84 -3.08 -17.91
CA GLY A 126 -23.56 -1.82 -17.67
C GLY A 126 -23.00 -1.08 -16.46
N LYS A 127 -23.88 -0.51 -15.61
CA LYS A 127 -23.49 0.28 -14.42
C LYS A 127 -23.04 -0.58 -13.26
N ASP A 128 -21.93 -1.25 -13.40
CA ASP A 128 -21.39 -2.19 -12.41
C ASP A 128 -20.14 -1.70 -11.68
N GLY A 129 -19.78 -0.42 -11.83
CA GLY A 129 -18.61 0.20 -11.23
C GLY A 129 -17.29 -0.14 -11.93
N ARG A 130 -17.33 -0.67 -13.15
CA ARG A 130 -16.16 -1.02 -13.96
C ARG A 130 -16.01 -0.11 -15.16
N THR A 131 -14.78 -0.03 -15.67
CA THR A 131 -14.47 0.54 -16.98
C THR A 131 -13.59 -0.43 -17.73
N THR A 132 -13.76 -0.50 -19.06
CA THR A 132 -12.88 -1.31 -19.92
C THR A 132 -11.59 -0.54 -20.23
N ILE A 133 -10.57 -1.23 -20.75
CA ILE A 133 -9.34 -0.59 -21.23
C ILE A 133 -9.59 0.36 -22.43
N PHE A 134 -10.78 0.28 -23.04
CA PHE A 134 -11.16 1.09 -24.19
C PHE A 134 -11.90 2.38 -23.81
N ASP A 135 -12.27 2.54 -22.53
CA ASP A 135 -13.09 3.68 -22.08
C ASP A 135 -12.26 4.93 -21.71
N TYR A 136 -10.95 4.91 -21.84
CA TYR A 136 -10.06 5.99 -21.41
C TYR A 136 -10.39 7.36 -22.04
N TRP A 137 -10.98 7.39 -23.24
CA TRP A 137 -11.38 8.64 -23.89
C TRP A 137 -12.81 9.09 -23.54
N SER A 138 -13.64 8.21 -22.97
CA SER A 138 -15.05 8.51 -22.61
C SER A 138 -15.19 8.92 -21.15
N VAL A 139 -14.32 8.43 -20.30
CA VAL A 139 -14.35 8.66 -18.84
C VAL A 139 -14.20 10.14 -18.50
N THR A 140 -15.19 10.68 -17.78
CA THR A 140 -15.30 12.13 -17.52
C THR A 140 -14.11 12.69 -16.76
N THR A 141 -13.61 12.01 -15.75
CA THR A 141 -12.47 12.45 -14.93
C THR A 141 -11.20 12.57 -15.76
N VAL A 142 -10.92 11.59 -16.62
CA VAL A 142 -9.75 11.59 -17.52
C VAL A 142 -9.89 12.70 -18.58
N ARG A 143 -11.10 12.89 -19.14
CA ARG A 143 -11.35 13.98 -20.11
C ARG A 143 -11.13 15.36 -19.50
N GLN A 144 -11.53 15.55 -18.23
CA GLN A 144 -11.28 16.80 -17.49
C GLN A 144 -9.78 17.05 -17.33
N TRP A 145 -9.01 16.02 -16.96
CA TRP A 145 -7.56 16.13 -16.87
C TRP A 145 -6.89 16.32 -18.22
N TYR A 146 -7.32 15.60 -19.26
CA TYR A 146 -6.78 15.69 -20.62
C TYR A 146 -6.95 17.10 -21.21
N ASP A 147 -8.09 17.76 -20.96
CA ASP A 147 -8.36 19.15 -21.30
C ASP A 147 -7.90 19.54 -22.73
N SER A 148 -8.35 18.79 -23.73
CA SER A 148 -7.98 19.00 -25.14
C SER A 148 -6.47 18.97 -25.40
N GLY A 149 -5.74 18.08 -24.73
CA GLY A 149 -4.30 17.88 -24.89
C GLY A 149 -3.41 18.72 -23.94
N ARG A 150 -3.99 19.56 -23.10
CA ARG A 150 -3.20 20.35 -22.13
C ARG A 150 -2.68 19.53 -20.96
N CYS A 151 -3.33 18.41 -20.65
CA CYS A 151 -2.98 17.51 -19.54
C CYS A 151 -2.81 18.27 -18.21
N SER A 152 -3.80 19.10 -17.86
CA SER A 152 -3.69 20.04 -16.76
C SER A 152 -4.72 19.74 -15.65
N VAL A 153 -4.39 20.19 -14.44
CA VAL A 153 -5.29 20.08 -13.29
C VAL A 153 -6.31 21.22 -13.21
N SER A 154 -6.34 22.13 -14.20
CA SER A 154 -7.17 23.34 -14.15
C SER A 154 -8.66 23.05 -14.01
N LYS A 155 -9.15 22.03 -14.72
CA LYS A 155 -10.57 21.61 -14.73
C LYS A 155 -10.92 20.58 -13.64
N LEU A 156 -9.94 20.11 -12.87
CA LEU A 156 -10.19 19.20 -11.79
C LEU A 156 -10.79 19.93 -10.58
N SER A 157 -11.72 19.28 -9.89
CA SER A 157 -12.25 19.75 -8.61
C SER A 157 -11.16 19.79 -7.53
N ALA A 158 -11.42 20.50 -6.42
CA ALA A 158 -10.51 20.53 -5.28
C ALA A 158 -10.26 19.10 -4.70
N LYS A 159 -11.30 18.26 -4.65
CA LYS A 159 -11.21 16.87 -4.19
C LYS A 159 -10.30 16.05 -5.11
N GLN A 160 -10.47 16.14 -6.42
CA GLN A 160 -9.63 15.43 -7.39
C GLN A 160 -8.15 15.88 -7.32
N LYS A 161 -7.91 17.20 -7.17
CA LYS A 161 -6.55 17.74 -7.00
C LYS A 161 -5.89 17.20 -5.73
N LYS A 162 -6.62 17.18 -4.61
CA LYS A 162 -6.15 16.63 -3.34
C LYS A 162 -5.81 15.15 -3.48
N LEU A 163 -6.72 14.35 -4.04
CA LEU A 163 -6.51 12.93 -4.26
C LEU A 163 -5.28 12.66 -5.14
N ARG A 164 -5.17 13.36 -6.28
CA ARG A 164 -4.03 13.22 -7.18
C ARG A 164 -2.70 13.57 -6.51
N ASN A 165 -2.68 14.61 -5.67
CA ASN A 165 -1.50 14.95 -4.89
C ASN A 165 -1.16 13.88 -3.86
N LEU A 166 -2.16 13.26 -3.23
CA LEU A 166 -1.96 12.12 -2.33
C LEU A 166 -1.29 10.94 -3.06
N TYR A 167 -1.83 10.54 -4.21
CA TYR A 167 -1.20 9.51 -5.05
C TYR A 167 0.24 9.87 -5.40
N LYS A 168 0.48 11.11 -5.85
CA LYS A 168 1.83 11.60 -6.17
C LYS A 168 2.77 11.46 -4.96
N THR A 169 2.33 11.84 -3.77
CA THR A 169 3.13 11.74 -2.54
C THR A 169 3.47 10.29 -2.23
N VAL A 170 2.46 9.42 -2.13
CA VAL A 170 2.65 8.00 -1.76
C VAL A 170 3.51 7.27 -2.79
N LEU A 171 3.25 7.47 -4.09
CA LEU A 171 4.03 6.82 -5.14
C LEU A 171 5.47 7.35 -5.23
N ASN A 172 5.71 8.62 -4.89
CA ASN A 172 7.08 9.12 -4.79
C ASN A 172 7.81 8.51 -3.59
N ILE A 173 7.16 8.38 -2.43
CA ILE A 173 7.74 7.67 -1.27
C ILE A 173 8.10 6.24 -1.69
N SER A 174 7.17 5.49 -2.26
CA SER A 174 7.41 4.09 -2.65
C SER A 174 8.55 3.93 -3.66
N ARG A 175 8.75 4.91 -4.54
CA ARG A 175 9.81 4.90 -5.57
C ARG A 175 11.16 5.37 -5.06
N LEU A 176 11.21 6.31 -4.13
CA LEU A 176 12.43 7.02 -3.72
C LEU A 176 13.07 6.44 -2.46
N GLU A 177 12.26 5.91 -1.54
CA GLU A 177 12.79 5.36 -0.29
C GLU A 177 13.44 4.00 -0.51
N SER A 178 14.73 3.91 -0.19
CA SER A 178 15.51 2.69 -0.40
C SER A 178 14.98 1.51 0.40
N ALA A 179 14.43 1.79 1.58
CA ALA A 179 13.79 0.79 2.43
C ALA A 179 12.57 0.13 1.75
N ILE A 180 11.84 0.84 0.88
CA ILE A 180 10.76 0.25 0.10
C ILE A 180 11.32 -0.51 -1.11
N VAL A 181 12.21 0.14 -1.87
CA VAL A 181 12.67 -0.38 -3.17
C VAL A 181 13.54 -1.64 -3.02
N ARG A 182 14.32 -1.75 -1.93
CA ARG A 182 15.35 -2.79 -1.74
C ARG A 182 15.37 -3.39 -0.35
N GLY A 183 14.58 -2.84 0.58
CA GLY A 183 14.69 -3.17 1.99
C GLY A 183 13.95 -4.45 2.37
N ASP A 184 14.33 -4.93 3.55
CA ASP A 184 13.66 -6.02 4.21
C ASP A 184 12.31 -5.57 4.78
N PHE A 185 11.40 -6.51 4.92
CA PHE A 185 10.07 -6.34 5.49
C PHE A 185 10.00 -7.03 6.86
N PHE A 186 9.29 -6.42 7.82
CA PHE A 186 9.02 -7.04 9.11
C PHE A 186 7.59 -6.73 9.55
N ASP A 187 6.78 -7.77 9.74
CA ASP A 187 5.38 -7.66 10.18
C ASP A 187 5.33 -7.42 11.70
N LEU A 188 4.57 -6.41 12.13
CA LEU A 188 4.39 -6.09 13.54
C LEU A 188 3.05 -6.61 14.10
N MET A 189 2.24 -7.30 13.31
CA MET A 189 0.89 -7.71 13.73
C MET A 189 0.91 -8.73 14.84
N TYR A 190 1.85 -9.67 14.84
CA TYR A 190 1.88 -10.77 15.82
C TYR A 190 2.10 -10.29 17.27
N VAL A 191 2.84 -9.19 17.47
CA VAL A 191 3.08 -8.62 18.81
C VAL A 191 2.05 -7.57 19.21
N ASN A 192 1.20 -7.15 18.28
CA ASN A 192 0.18 -6.14 18.49
C ASN A 192 -1.25 -6.69 18.45
N GLY A 193 -1.42 -8.00 18.34
CA GLY A 193 -2.74 -8.65 18.27
C GLY A 193 -3.61 -8.42 19.51
N GLU A 194 -2.99 -8.37 20.69
CA GLU A 194 -3.65 -8.13 21.99
C GLU A 194 -3.29 -6.76 22.60
N ASN A 195 -2.69 -5.87 21.82
CA ASN A 195 -2.29 -4.54 22.26
C ASN A 195 -3.52 -3.64 22.43
N PRO A 196 -3.86 -3.14 23.64
CA PRO A 196 -5.07 -2.35 23.87
C PRO A 196 -5.08 -1.00 23.16
N SER A 197 -3.91 -0.53 22.69
CA SER A 197 -3.76 0.72 21.94
C SER A 197 -3.68 0.50 20.41
N PHE A 198 -3.98 -0.71 19.95
CA PHE A 198 -3.93 -1.07 18.54
C PHE A 198 -5.10 -2.01 18.19
N ASN A 199 -5.83 -1.69 17.15
CA ASN A 199 -6.95 -2.52 16.70
C ASN A 199 -6.53 -3.39 15.48
N PRO A 200 -6.15 -4.67 15.68
CA PRO A 200 -5.67 -5.53 14.61
C PRO A 200 -6.75 -5.87 13.58
N HIS A 201 -8.03 -5.59 13.87
CA HIS A 201 -9.10 -5.75 12.89
C HIS A 201 -9.16 -4.62 11.87
N ARG A 202 -8.66 -3.42 12.23
CA ARG A 202 -8.77 -2.20 11.43
C ARG A 202 -7.45 -1.51 11.17
N GLN A 203 -6.38 -1.93 11.82
CA GLN A 203 -5.06 -1.34 11.69
C GLN A 203 -4.06 -2.39 11.27
N TYR A 204 -3.05 -1.95 10.51
CA TYR A 204 -1.95 -2.81 10.10
C TYR A 204 -0.64 -2.05 10.27
N ALA A 205 0.39 -2.71 10.78
CA ALA A 205 1.69 -2.10 11.04
C ALA A 205 2.84 -3.00 10.60
N PHE A 206 3.85 -2.40 9.98
CA PHE A 206 5.04 -3.11 9.52
C PHE A 206 6.24 -2.18 9.43
N LEU A 207 7.42 -2.77 9.36
CA LEU A 207 8.69 -2.07 9.14
C LEU A 207 9.22 -2.36 7.74
N ARG A 208 9.92 -1.38 7.18
CA ARG A 208 10.79 -1.54 6.01
C ARG A 208 12.17 -1.00 6.37
N LYS A 209 13.23 -1.71 6.00
CA LYS A 209 14.58 -1.25 6.33
C LYS A 209 15.59 -1.57 5.24
N TYR A 210 16.43 -0.59 4.91
CA TYR A 210 17.58 -0.77 4.05
C TYR A 210 18.75 0.08 4.55
N GLY A 211 19.90 -0.55 4.81
CA GLY A 211 21.05 0.16 5.40
C GLY A 211 20.67 0.82 6.74
N ASN A 212 20.83 2.13 6.83
CA ASN A 212 20.45 2.91 8.02
C ASN A 212 19.03 3.49 7.93
N GLU A 213 18.37 3.40 6.80
CA GLU A 213 17.02 3.88 6.60
C GLU A 213 16.01 2.88 7.17
N LEU A 214 15.24 3.31 8.16
CA LEU A 214 14.12 2.58 8.74
C LEU A 214 12.83 3.34 8.48
N LEU A 215 11.81 2.64 7.99
CA LEU A 215 10.45 3.14 7.91
C LEU A 215 9.56 2.36 8.88
N VAL A 216 8.84 3.09 9.74
CA VAL A 216 7.74 2.56 10.54
C VAL A 216 6.44 2.95 9.85
N ILE A 217 5.71 1.96 9.35
CA ILE A 217 4.52 2.17 8.53
C ILE A 217 3.30 1.64 9.27
N VAL A 218 2.30 2.51 9.41
CA VAL A 218 1.06 2.18 10.12
C VAL A 218 -0.13 2.70 9.33
N VAL A 219 -1.13 1.87 9.14
CA VAL A 219 -2.35 2.23 8.42
C VAL A 219 -3.59 1.98 9.24
N ASN A 220 -4.63 2.76 8.99
CA ASN A 220 -5.92 2.69 9.66
C ASN A 220 -7.05 2.58 8.62
N PHE A 221 -7.75 1.45 8.62
CA PHE A 221 -8.91 1.17 7.77
C PHE A 221 -10.25 1.51 8.45
N ASP A 222 -10.24 2.10 9.65
CA ASP A 222 -11.42 2.62 10.33
C ASP A 222 -11.72 4.05 9.87
N ASP A 223 -12.96 4.47 9.94
CA ASP A 223 -13.40 5.84 9.67
C ASP A 223 -13.05 6.82 10.80
N ARG A 224 -12.74 6.30 11.99
CA ARG A 224 -12.34 7.07 13.18
C ARG A 224 -10.85 7.28 13.25
N GLN A 225 -10.47 8.44 13.76
CA GLN A 225 -9.07 8.69 14.13
C GLN A 225 -8.61 7.77 15.27
N ALA A 226 -7.35 7.43 15.30
CA ALA A 226 -6.75 6.61 16.32
C ALA A 226 -5.39 7.15 16.77
N ASN A 227 -5.15 7.14 18.09
CA ASN A 227 -3.81 7.33 18.66
C ASN A 227 -3.27 5.95 19.01
N VAL A 228 -2.36 5.44 18.22
CA VAL A 228 -1.84 4.09 18.37
C VAL A 228 -0.48 4.07 19.04
N LYS A 229 -0.21 3.02 19.80
CA LYS A 229 1.08 2.72 20.39
C LYS A 229 1.47 1.31 19.95
N ILE A 230 2.48 1.20 19.11
CA ILE A 230 2.86 -0.04 18.44
C ILE A 230 4.09 -0.61 19.11
N ASN A 231 4.01 -1.85 19.54
CA ASN A 231 5.14 -2.60 20.05
C ASN A 231 6.05 -3.01 18.88
N ILE A 232 7.34 -2.74 19.01
CA ILE A 232 8.39 -3.24 18.11
C ILE A 232 9.24 -4.20 18.96
N PRO A 233 9.20 -5.52 18.69
CA PRO A 233 9.80 -6.51 19.60
C PRO A 233 11.33 -6.59 19.44
N ASP A 234 12.03 -7.13 20.44
CA ASP A 234 13.48 -7.41 20.42
C ASP A 234 13.89 -8.11 19.13
N HIS A 235 13.10 -9.10 18.70
CA HIS A 235 13.36 -9.84 17.47
C HIS A 235 13.42 -8.94 16.22
N ALA A 236 12.64 -7.86 16.16
CA ALA A 236 12.75 -6.89 15.07
C ALA A 236 14.07 -6.10 15.16
N PHE A 237 14.47 -5.71 16.37
CA PHE A 237 15.74 -5.00 16.59
C PHE A 237 16.94 -5.88 16.18
N GLU A 238 16.93 -7.14 16.57
CA GLU A 238 17.99 -8.12 16.22
C GLU A 238 18.03 -8.39 14.72
N THR A 239 16.88 -8.80 14.14
CA THR A 239 16.78 -9.22 12.74
C THR A 239 17.09 -8.09 11.76
N MET A 240 16.54 -6.91 12.03
CA MET A 240 16.71 -5.73 11.18
C MET A 240 17.90 -4.87 11.61
N LYS A 241 18.65 -5.26 12.66
CA LYS A 241 19.80 -4.49 13.20
C LYS A 241 19.40 -3.04 13.50
N ILE A 242 18.32 -2.87 14.27
CA ILE A 242 17.86 -1.57 14.72
C ILE A 242 18.63 -1.21 16.01
N VAL A 243 19.17 -0.01 16.08
CA VAL A 243 19.85 0.49 17.30
C VAL A 243 18.81 1.25 18.11
N SER A 244 18.66 0.88 19.39
CA SER A 244 17.78 1.60 20.32
C SER A 244 18.31 3.01 20.56
N GLY A 245 17.40 3.96 20.74
CA GLY A 245 17.77 5.36 21.02
C GLY A 245 16.71 6.36 20.60
N LYS A 246 17.05 7.64 20.79
CA LYS A 246 16.22 8.76 20.36
C LYS A 246 16.67 9.25 18.99
N TYR A 247 15.71 9.43 18.09
CA TYR A 247 15.92 9.81 16.71
C TYR A 247 14.94 10.91 16.28
N GLU A 248 15.40 11.82 15.45
CA GLU A 248 14.48 12.66 14.68
C GLU A 248 13.81 11.76 13.64
N ALA A 249 12.49 11.71 13.63
CA ALA A 249 11.68 10.99 12.68
C ALA A 249 10.89 11.98 11.81
N LEU A 250 10.85 11.73 10.50
CA LEU A 250 10.09 12.50 9.53
C LEU A 250 8.89 11.69 9.08
N GLU A 251 7.68 12.21 9.26
CA GLU A 251 6.47 11.65 8.69
C GLU A 251 6.40 12.06 7.20
N LEU A 252 6.47 11.08 6.28
CA LEU A 252 6.70 11.35 4.87
C LEU A 252 5.46 11.82 4.10
N ILE A 253 4.25 11.58 4.63
CA ILE A 253 2.99 11.98 3.97
C ILE A 253 2.61 13.39 4.37
N GLY A 254 2.63 13.72 5.66
CA GLY A 254 2.28 15.04 6.21
C GLY A 254 3.44 16.01 6.29
N GLY A 255 4.66 15.51 6.39
CA GLY A 255 5.88 16.31 6.52
C GLY A 255 6.26 16.69 7.94
N ASP A 256 5.59 16.15 8.95
CA ASP A 256 5.84 16.44 10.34
C ASP A 256 7.17 15.83 10.83
N LYS A 257 7.88 16.54 11.71
CA LYS A 257 9.10 16.06 12.35
C LYS A 257 8.88 15.94 13.84
N GLU A 258 9.25 14.80 14.39
CA GLU A 258 9.15 14.51 15.83
C GLU A 258 10.36 13.73 16.33
N MET A 259 10.69 13.93 17.60
CA MET A 259 11.63 13.03 18.30
C MET A 259 10.91 11.75 18.68
N LYS A 260 11.35 10.63 18.15
CA LYS A 260 10.85 9.29 18.49
C LYS A 260 11.91 8.49 19.22
N GLU A 261 11.49 7.71 20.19
CA GLU A 261 12.33 6.74 20.87
C GLU A 261 12.07 5.34 20.29
N LEU A 262 13.14 4.70 19.84
CA LEU A 262 13.11 3.30 19.39
C LEU A 262 13.66 2.44 20.51
N SER A 263 12.82 1.61 21.06
CA SER A 263 13.17 0.64 22.12
C SER A 263 12.15 -0.51 22.11
N PRO A 264 12.57 -1.74 22.41
CA PRO A 264 11.63 -2.85 22.59
C PRO A 264 10.64 -2.64 23.73
N GLU A 265 11.05 -1.88 24.78
CA GLU A 265 10.24 -1.64 25.98
C GLU A 265 9.29 -0.44 25.83
N ILE A 266 9.54 0.44 24.85
CA ILE A 266 8.76 1.67 24.66
C ILE A 266 7.98 1.59 23.34
N PRO A 267 6.64 1.51 23.40
CA PRO A 267 5.83 1.45 22.19
C PRO A 267 6.00 2.71 21.32
N PHE A 268 6.11 2.52 20.02
CA PHE A 268 6.13 3.61 19.05
C PHE A 268 4.74 4.24 18.91
N ALA A 269 4.61 5.49 19.30
CA ALA A 269 3.34 6.20 19.27
C ALA A 269 3.17 7.02 18.00
N CYS A 270 1.98 6.95 17.38
CA CYS A 270 1.59 7.83 16.29
C CYS A 270 0.06 8.06 16.25
N ALA A 271 -0.33 9.19 15.65
CA ALA A 271 -1.73 9.52 15.40
C ALA A 271 -2.09 9.19 13.94
N LEU A 272 -3.28 8.65 13.74
CA LEU A 272 -3.82 8.31 12.44
C LEU A 272 -5.21 8.94 12.27
N SER A 273 -5.47 9.55 11.14
CA SER A 273 -6.83 9.93 10.76
C SER A 273 -7.68 8.70 10.42
N GLY A 274 -9.00 8.89 10.32
CA GLY A 274 -9.86 7.89 9.70
C GLY A 274 -9.41 7.63 8.26
N TYR A 275 -9.38 6.37 7.84
CA TYR A 275 -8.80 5.91 6.58
C TYR A 275 -7.43 6.53 6.30
N GLY A 276 -6.60 6.63 7.35
CA GLY A 276 -5.29 7.27 7.32
C GLY A 276 -4.12 6.30 7.28
N ALA A 277 -2.95 6.87 7.08
CA ALA A 277 -1.67 6.17 7.20
C ALA A 277 -0.61 7.13 7.72
N ALA A 278 0.43 6.58 8.33
CA ALA A 278 1.65 7.28 8.70
C ALA A 278 2.87 6.47 8.24
N VAL A 279 3.82 7.14 7.63
CA VAL A 279 5.08 6.58 7.16
C VAL A 279 6.22 7.36 7.78
N TRP A 280 6.72 6.88 8.91
CA TRP A 280 7.78 7.52 9.67
C TRP A 280 9.15 7.06 9.21
N LYS A 281 9.93 7.97 8.65
CA LYS A 281 11.31 7.74 8.26
C LYS A 281 12.26 8.09 9.39
N ILE A 282 13.18 7.18 9.69
CA ILE A 282 14.21 7.32 10.72
C ILE A 282 15.56 6.92 10.11
N GLU A 283 16.55 7.80 10.24
CA GLU A 283 17.93 7.50 9.91
C GLU A 283 18.66 6.96 11.16
N LEU A 284 18.92 5.66 11.15
CA LEU A 284 19.56 4.97 12.28
C LEU A 284 21.05 5.34 12.38
N LYS A 285 21.57 5.33 13.60
CA LYS A 285 23.01 5.39 13.83
C LYS A 285 23.68 4.14 13.28
N ASN A 286 24.95 4.26 12.86
CA ASN A 286 25.71 3.12 12.34
C ASN A 286 25.95 2.07 13.43
N PHE A 287 25.41 0.88 13.25
CA PHE A 287 25.56 -0.28 14.15
C PHE A 287 27.04 -0.61 14.46
N SER A 288 27.93 -0.45 13.50
CA SER A 288 29.36 -0.75 13.62
C SER A 288 30.16 0.19 14.53
N LYS A 289 29.66 1.41 14.81
CA LYS A 289 30.37 2.40 15.65
C LYS A 289 30.06 2.27 17.14
N GLU A 290 28.99 1.58 17.53
CA GLU A 290 28.62 1.43 18.94
C GLU A 290 29.21 0.18 19.60
N ILE A 291 29.49 -0.88 18.80
CA ILE A 291 30.18 -2.09 19.32
C ILE A 291 31.63 -1.81 19.70
N GLN A 292 32.26 -0.79 19.10
CA GLN A 292 33.65 -0.38 19.44
C GLN A 292 33.74 0.53 20.68
N LYS A 293 32.59 0.94 21.28
CA LYS A 293 32.54 1.80 22.46
C LYS A 293 32.14 1.08 23.75
N LYS A 294 31.84 -0.21 23.67
CA LYS A 294 31.68 -1.10 24.84
C LYS A 294 32.83 -2.08 24.93
#